data_33f22a3163e3cca955a654e88f45cf27
#
_entry.id   33f22a3163e3cca955a654e88f45cf27
#
_cell.length_a   1.000
_cell.length_b   1.000
_cell.length_c   1.000
_cell.angle_alpha   90.00
_cell.angle_beta   90.00
_cell.angle_gamma   90.00
#
_symmetry.space_group_name_H-M   'P 1'
#
loop_
_entity.id
_entity.type
_entity.pdbx_description
1 polymer ?
#
loop_
_entity_poly.entity_id
_entity_poly.type
_entity_poly.pdbx_seq_one_letter_code
_entity_poly.pdbx_strand_id
1 'polypeptide(L)'
;GIALAVFELKRSCVSIGEGIRQSLTNQKKEYIQNFFSTIQLIFAGNEAEGLRYGTIETPEKYYLKWKEDRKATDELSVKIKELHSKDKNKLKNDTISLCHKERLLSIIYDFLIFDGGVKKVARHNQYFANLAARERIKNNEGGIIWNTQGSGKSLIMVWLTKWIIENISDSRVVIITDREELDDQIESLFIDVDEKVTRAKSCANLREILNKNEDA
;
A
#
# COMPACT_ATOMS: atom_id res chain seq x y z
N GLY A 1 2.67 -8.70 23.97
CA GLY A 1 2.20 -8.21 22.68
C GLY A 1 3.35 -8.06 21.69
N ILE A 2 3.04 -7.97 20.40
CA ILE A 2 4.01 -7.76 19.33
C ILE A 2 3.87 -6.31 18.87
N ALA A 3 4.98 -5.57 18.78
CA ALA A 3 4.99 -4.22 18.26
C ALA A 3 4.85 -4.25 16.73
N LEU A 4 3.80 -3.63 16.20
CA LEU A 4 3.52 -3.56 14.76
C LEU A 4 3.85 -2.18 14.15
N ALA A 5 3.91 -1.13 14.96
CA ALA A 5 4.19 0.21 14.49
C ALA A 5 4.99 1.02 15.50
N VAL A 6 5.75 1.98 15.00
CA VAL A 6 6.54 2.93 15.79
C VAL A 6 6.13 4.34 15.44
N PHE A 7 6.00 5.18 16.45
CA PHE A 7 5.76 6.62 16.33
C PHE A 7 6.95 7.41 16.85
N GLU A 8 7.56 8.22 16.02
CA GLU A 8 8.55 9.21 16.39
C GLU A 8 7.90 10.60 16.36
N LEU A 9 7.55 11.11 17.53
CA LEU A 9 6.86 12.40 17.66
C LEU A 9 7.82 13.51 18.05
N LYS A 10 7.69 14.65 17.41
CA LYS A 10 8.48 15.84 17.65
C LYS A 10 7.62 17.01 18.12
N ARG A 11 8.24 17.96 18.80
CA ARG A 11 7.59 19.24 19.13
C ARG A 11 7.26 19.99 17.85
N SER A 12 6.24 20.83 17.89
CA SER A 12 5.77 21.60 16.72
C SER A 12 6.83 22.49 16.06
N CYS A 13 7.85 22.89 16.82
CA CYS A 13 8.98 23.67 16.32
C CYS A 13 10.11 22.85 15.70
N VAL A 14 10.04 21.52 15.74
CA VAL A 14 11.03 20.59 15.20
C VAL A 14 10.45 19.91 13.95
N SER A 15 11.19 19.93 12.86
CA SER A 15 10.74 19.30 11.60
C SER A 15 10.50 17.80 11.75
N ILE A 16 9.47 17.29 11.07
CA ILE A 16 9.20 15.84 10.96
C ILE A 16 10.42 15.10 10.37
N GLY A 17 11.18 15.73 9.47
CA GLY A 17 12.40 15.16 8.91
C GLY A 17 13.42 14.74 9.95
N GLU A 18 13.55 15.47 11.06
CA GLU A 18 14.43 15.07 12.18
C GLU A 18 13.92 13.79 12.87
N GLY A 19 12.60 13.66 13.04
CA GLY A 19 11.99 12.43 13.54
C GLY A 19 12.26 11.24 12.62
N ILE A 20 12.12 11.43 11.32
CA ILE A 20 12.41 10.39 10.32
C ILE A 20 13.88 9.96 10.40
N ARG A 21 14.81 10.91 10.41
CA ARG A 21 16.25 10.62 10.51
C ARG A 21 16.61 9.91 11.82
N GLN A 22 15.99 10.30 12.92
CA GLN A 22 16.17 9.61 14.20
C GLN A 22 15.67 8.16 14.13
N SER A 23 14.48 7.95 13.57
CA SER A 23 13.95 6.60 13.38
C SER A 23 14.85 5.74 12.48
N LEU A 24 15.38 6.30 11.37
CA LEU A 24 16.34 5.62 10.51
C LEU A 24 17.66 5.27 11.25
N THR A 25 18.11 6.15 12.14
CA THR A 25 19.29 5.89 12.97
C THR A 25 19.03 4.72 13.93
N ASN A 26 17.86 4.68 14.56
CA ASN A 26 17.48 3.62 15.50
C ASN A 26 17.41 2.22 14.82
N GLN A 27 17.19 2.16 13.52
CA GLN A 27 17.15 0.92 12.73
C GLN A 27 18.54 0.33 12.44
N LYS A 28 19.63 1.03 12.73
CA LYS A 28 20.98 0.52 12.48
C LYS A 28 21.42 -0.48 13.57
N LYS A 29 22.38 -1.33 13.20
CA LYS A 29 22.94 -2.38 14.09
C LYS A 29 23.47 -1.84 15.41
N GLU A 30 24.06 -0.64 15.38
CA GLU A 30 24.66 0.01 16.55
C GLU A 30 23.61 0.50 17.56
N TYR A 31 22.31 0.46 17.19
CA TYR A 31 21.21 0.91 18.02
C TYR A 31 20.25 -0.24 18.37
N ILE A 32 18.98 -0.09 18.03
CA ILE A 32 17.94 -1.06 18.42
C ILE A 32 17.35 -1.81 17.22
N GLN A 33 18.16 -2.18 16.24
CA GLN A 33 17.73 -2.83 15.00
C GLN A 33 16.76 -4.00 15.25
N ASN A 34 17.06 -4.87 16.21
CA ASN A 34 16.23 -6.05 16.51
C ASN A 34 14.79 -5.72 16.89
N PHE A 35 14.54 -4.53 17.47
CA PHE A 35 13.20 -4.07 17.78
C PHE A 35 12.36 -3.89 16.52
N PHE A 36 12.99 -3.53 15.40
CA PHE A 36 12.28 -3.27 14.14
C PHE A 36 11.93 -4.56 13.37
N SER A 37 12.33 -5.73 13.82
CA SER A 37 12.03 -7.01 13.12
C SER A 37 10.54 -7.29 12.96
N THR A 38 9.70 -6.83 13.88
CA THR A 38 8.23 -7.01 13.83
C THR A 38 7.50 -5.77 13.32
N ILE A 39 8.20 -4.63 13.18
CA ILE A 39 7.57 -3.36 12.79
C ILE A 39 7.13 -3.40 11.34
N GLN A 40 5.86 -3.11 11.12
CA GLN A 40 5.25 -3.05 9.81
C GLN A 40 5.24 -1.62 9.25
N LEU A 41 4.95 -0.64 10.10
CA LEU A 41 4.84 0.77 9.74
C LEU A 41 5.63 1.65 10.71
N ILE A 42 6.22 2.68 10.17
CA ILE A 42 6.94 3.72 10.93
C ILE A 42 6.27 5.06 10.65
N PHE A 43 5.91 5.73 11.73
CA PHE A 43 5.29 7.04 11.69
C PHE A 43 6.23 8.09 12.28
N ALA A 44 6.27 9.25 11.64
CA ALA A 44 6.91 10.44 12.19
C ALA A 44 5.96 11.62 12.09
N GLY A 45 5.85 12.43 13.14
CA GLY A 45 4.89 13.51 13.14
C GLY A 45 5.10 14.59 14.18
N ASN A 46 4.43 15.71 13.93
CA ASN A 46 4.24 16.81 14.87
C ASN A 46 2.90 17.51 14.62
N GLU A 47 2.45 18.35 15.55
CA GLU A 47 1.15 19.01 15.44
C GLU A 47 1.07 20.02 14.28
N ALA A 48 2.19 20.65 13.89
CA ALA A 48 2.22 21.67 12.85
C ALA A 48 2.15 21.07 11.45
N GLU A 49 2.88 19.98 11.22
CA GLU A 49 3.01 19.37 9.87
C GLU A 49 2.10 18.17 9.65
N GLY A 50 1.63 17.49 10.72
CA GLY A 50 0.82 16.28 10.71
C GLY A 50 1.65 15.02 10.81
N LEU A 51 1.25 13.94 10.13
CA LEU A 51 1.88 12.63 10.17
C LEU A 51 2.47 12.24 8.81
N ARG A 52 3.64 11.61 8.85
CA ARG A 52 4.26 10.90 7.72
C ARG A 52 4.37 9.43 8.07
N TYR A 53 4.32 8.57 7.06
CA TYR A 53 4.45 7.14 7.26
C TYR A 53 5.35 6.50 6.20
N GLY A 54 5.94 5.40 6.57
CA GLY A 54 6.79 4.57 5.74
C GLY A 54 6.95 3.18 6.35
N THR A 55 7.85 2.42 5.81
CA THR A 55 8.26 1.11 6.32
C THR A 55 9.69 1.16 6.84
N ILE A 56 10.21 0.03 7.31
CA ILE A 56 11.63 -0.07 7.66
C ILE A 56 12.51 0.34 6.48
N GLU A 57 13.61 1.02 6.78
CA GLU A 57 14.61 1.48 5.80
C GLU A 57 14.10 2.43 4.71
N THR A 58 12.86 2.91 4.79
CA THR A 58 12.33 3.90 3.84
C THR A 58 13.15 5.20 3.95
N PRO A 59 13.85 5.64 2.88
CA PRO A 59 14.57 6.91 2.89
C PRO A 59 13.65 8.11 3.17
N GLU A 60 14.14 9.14 3.86
CA GLU A 60 13.37 10.32 4.28
C GLU A 60 12.51 10.90 3.15
N LYS A 61 13.06 11.04 1.94
CA LYS A 61 12.37 11.61 0.77
C LYS A 61 11.17 10.79 0.28
N TYR A 62 11.04 9.54 0.70
CA TYR A 62 9.98 8.63 0.29
C TYR A 62 8.92 8.42 1.38
N TYR A 63 9.05 9.07 2.56
CA TYR A 63 7.99 9.05 3.54
C TYR A 63 6.72 9.70 2.97
N LEU A 64 5.62 9.02 3.16
CA LEU A 64 4.33 9.33 2.55
C LEU A 64 3.50 10.22 3.47
N LYS A 65 2.61 11.00 2.87
CA LYS A 65 1.55 11.73 3.57
C LYS A 65 0.22 11.09 3.22
N TRP A 66 -0.59 10.86 4.25
CA TRP A 66 -1.96 10.41 4.02
C TRP A 66 -2.86 11.58 3.63
N LYS A 67 -3.82 11.31 2.75
CA LYS A 67 -4.91 12.22 2.41
C LYS A 67 -6.18 11.38 2.29
N GLU A 68 -7.21 11.76 3.03
CA GLU A 68 -8.51 11.14 2.87
C GLU A 68 -9.10 11.45 1.50
N ASP A 69 -9.68 10.44 0.89
CA ASP A 69 -10.51 10.66 -0.29
C ASP A 69 -11.85 11.26 0.15
N ARG A 70 -12.09 12.51 -0.26
CA ARG A 70 -13.32 13.23 0.05
C ARG A 70 -14.57 12.57 -0.57
N LYS A 71 -14.38 11.82 -1.65
CA LYS A 71 -15.44 11.13 -2.38
C LYS A 71 -15.66 9.70 -1.90
N ALA A 72 -14.78 9.17 -1.05
CA ALA A 72 -14.96 7.83 -0.50
C ALA A 72 -16.24 7.76 0.33
N THR A 73 -17.09 6.82 -0.01
CA THR A 73 -18.42 6.59 0.59
C THR A 73 -18.47 5.27 1.35
N ASP A 74 -17.38 4.53 1.39
CA ASP A 74 -17.31 3.32 2.20
C ASP A 74 -17.52 3.63 3.69
N GLU A 75 -18.12 2.69 4.41
CA GLU A 75 -18.54 2.84 5.80
C GLU A 75 -17.37 3.28 6.70
N LEU A 76 -16.19 2.72 6.49
CA LEU A 76 -15.00 3.05 7.27
C LEU A 76 -14.55 4.49 7.04
N SER A 77 -14.54 4.95 5.79
CA SER A 77 -14.17 6.33 5.45
C SER A 77 -15.17 7.34 6.02
N VAL A 78 -16.46 7.01 6.01
CA VAL A 78 -17.51 7.85 6.64
C VAL A 78 -17.27 7.93 8.14
N LYS A 79 -17.11 6.82 8.82
CA LYS A 79 -16.82 6.74 10.26
C LYS A 79 -15.57 7.52 10.67
N ILE A 80 -14.49 7.41 9.88
CA ILE A 80 -13.26 8.16 10.14
C ILE A 80 -13.49 9.67 9.98
N LYS A 81 -14.24 10.10 8.96
CA LYS A 81 -14.58 11.53 8.78
C LYS A 81 -15.37 12.07 9.97
N GLU A 82 -16.27 11.30 10.54
CA GLU A 82 -17.03 11.68 11.74
C GLU A 82 -16.13 11.81 12.99
N LEU A 83 -15.11 10.94 13.11
CA LEU A 83 -14.14 10.97 14.20
C LEU A 83 -13.13 12.12 14.08
N HIS A 84 -12.99 12.73 12.91
CA HIS A 84 -12.09 13.85 12.75
C HIS A 84 -12.48 15.00 13.66
N SER A 85 -11.50 15.50 14.40
CA SER A 85 -11.68 16.63 15.30
C SER A 85 -12.11 17.87 14.52
N LYS A 86 -13.05 18.64 15.09
CA LYS A 86 -13.36 20.00 14.61
C LYS A 86 -12.13 20.93 14.78
N ASP A 87 -11.22 20.56 15.66
CA ASP A 87 -9.93 21.24 15.82
C ASP A 87 -9.05 20.97 14.59
N LYS A 88 -8.34 21.98 14.13
CA LYS A 88 -7.43 21.89 12.99
C LYS A 88 -6.12 21.15 13.30
N ASN A 89 -6.09 20.29 14.33
CA ASN A 89 -4.90 19.52 14.70
C ASN A 89 -4.64 18.44 13.65
N LYS A 90 -3.64 18.70 12.81
CA LYS A 90 -3.28 17.82 11.69
C LYS A 90 -2.79 16.46 12.16
N LEU A 91 -1.94 16.42 13.20
CA LEU A 91 -1.39 15.18 13.73
C LEU A 91 -2.51 14.25 14.21
N LYS A 92 -3.46 14.80 14.97
CA LYS A 92 -4.61 14.05 15.49
C LYS A 92 -5.46 13.48 14.35
N ASN A 93 -5.81 14.30 13.37
CA ASN A 93 -6.64 13.86 12.25
C ASN A 93 -5.91 12.83 11.36
N ASP A 94 -4.64 13.03 11.05
CA ASP A 94 -3.84 12.08 10.29
C ASP A 94 -3.68 10.75 11.05
N THR A 95 -3.53 10.80 12.39
CA THR A 95 -3.47 9.61 13.23
C THR A 95 -4.79 8.86 13.25
N ILE A 96 -5.92 9.55 13.41
CA ILE A 96 -7.26 8.94 13.32
C ILE A 96 -7.43 8.27 11.96
N SER A 97 -7.05 8.95 10.88
CA SER A 97 -7.17 8.41 9.53
C SER A 97 -6.36 7.14 9.30
N LEU A 98 -5.09 7.12 9.69
CA LEU A 98 -4.19 6.00 9.42
C LEU A 98 -4.28 4.89 10.46
N CYS A 99 -4.52 5.25 11.72
CA CYS A 99 -4.44 4.31 12.84
C CYS A 99 -5.80 3.84 13.34
N HIS A 100 -6.90 4.16 12.63
CA HIS A 100 -8.16 3.47 12.86
C HIS A 100 -7.93 1.96 12.71
N LYS A 101 -8.35 1.17 13.69
CA LYS A 101 -7.99 -0.25 13.79
C LYS A 101 -8.19 -1.02 12.49
N GLU A 102 -9.37 -0.90 11.89
CA GLU A 102 -9.71 -1.61 10.65
C GLU A 102 -8.81 -1.18 9.48
N ARG A 103 -8.56 0.14 9.33
CA ARG A 103 -7.68 0.65 8.27
C ARG A 103 -6.23 0.25 8.47
N LEU A 104 -5.72 0.38 9.69
CA LEU A 104 -4.35 -0.01 10.01
C LEU A 104 -4.11 -1.49 9.70
N LEU A 105 -5.04 -2.35 10.11
CA LEU A 105 -4.96 -3.79 9.81
C LEU A 105 -5.06 -4.07 8.31
N SER A 106 -5.98 -3.41 7.59
CA SER A 106 -6.07 -3.52 6.14
C SER A 106 -4.77 -3.05 5.46
N ILE A 107 -4.18 -1.94 5.88
CA ILE A 107 -2.90 -1.47 5.32
C ILE A 107 -1.79 -2.51 5.57
N ILE A 108 -1.71 -3.07 6.76
CA ILE A 108 -0.66 -4.05 7.10
C ILE A 108 -0.87 -5.37 6.33
N TYR A 109 -2.10 -5.83 6.20
CA TYR A 109 -2.41 -7.12 5.57
C TYR A 109 -2.42 -7.03 4.05
N ASP A 110 -3.15 -6.05 3.49
CA ASP A 110 -3.42 -5.99 2.05
C ASP A 110 -2.45 -5.09 1.27
N PHE A 111 -1.81 -4.10 1.90
CA PHE A 111 -1.13 -3.01 1.22
C PHE A 111 0.35 -2.83 1.58
N LEU A 112 0.94 -3.87 2.14
CA LEU A 112 2.38 -4.02 2.26
C LEU A 112 2.86 -5.07 1.27
N ILE A 113 3.97 -4.79 0.60
CA ILE A 113 4.66 -5.74 -0.28
C ILE A 113 6.17 -5.60 -0.16
N PHE A 114 6.88 -6.62 -0.59
CA PHE A 114 8.32 -6.54 -0.87
C PHE A 114 8.51 -6.42 -2.38
N ASP A 115 9.30 -5.45 -2.81
CA ASP A 115 9.61 -5.18 -4.21
C ASP A 115 11.15 -5.04 -4.29
N GLY A 116 11.81 -6.01 -4.90
CA GLY A 116 13.28 -6.12 -4.89
C GLY A 116 13.87 -6.21 -3.48
N GLY A 117 13.21 -6.90 -2.55
CA GLY A 117 13.63 -7.00 -1.15
C GLY A 117 13.35 -5.75 -0.30
N VAL A 118 12.84 -4.68 -0.89
CA VAL A 118 12.48 -3.44 -0.18
C VAL A 118 11.01 -3.46 0.21
N LYS A 119 10.73 -3.34 1.51
CA LYS A 119 9.35 -3.26 2.00
C LYS A 119 8.71 -1.94 1.60
N LYS A 120 7.54 -2.01 0.98
CA LYS A 120 6.78 -0.85 0.49
C LYS A 120 5.36 -0.86 1.02
N VAL A 121 4.81 0.33 1.28
CA VAL A 121 3.42 0.53 1.68
C VAL A 121 2.69 1.37 0.65
N ALA A 122 1.40 1.11 0.47
CA ALA A 122 0.58 1.86 -0.46
C ALA A 122 0.48 3.35 -0.10
N ARG A 123 0.46 4.20 -1.12
CA ARG A 123 0.05 5.60 -1.02
C ARG A 123 -1.47 5.67 -0.88
N HIS A 124 -1.97 6.75 -0.30
CA HIS A 124 -3.42 6.96 -0.14
C HIS A 124 -4.21 6.79 -1.44
N ASN A 125 -3.71 7.32 -2.56
CA ASN A 125 -4.36 7.18 -3.87
C ASN A 125 -4.39 5.73 -4.37
N GLN A 126 -3.36 4.94 -4.09
CA GLN A 126 -3.31 3.52 -4.43
C GLN A 126 -4.30 2.72 -3.57
N TYR A 127 -4.35 3.02 -2.27
CA TYR A 127 -5.28 2.41 -1.33
C TYR A 127 -6.73 2.63 -1.77
N PHE A 128 -7.15 3.89 -1.96
CA PHE A 128 -8.54 4.19 -2.34
C PHE A 128 -8.90 3.69 -3.74
N ALA A 129 -7.98 3.78 -4.71
CA ALA A 129 -8.21 3.23 -6.05
C ALA A 129 -8.43 1.70 -6.00
N ASN A 130 -7.67 1.00 -5.17
CA ASN A 130 -7.81 -0.44 -5.00
C ASN A 130 -9.13 -0.79 -4.32
N LEU A 131 -9.52 -0.09 -3.24
CA LEU A 131 -10.82 -0.32 -2.60
C LEU A 131 -11.99 -0.09 -3.55
N ALA A 132 -11.96 0.99 -4.33
CA ALA A 132 -13.00 1.28 -5.32
C ALA A 132 -13.06 0.19 -6.42
N ALA A 133 -11.91 -0.32 -6.86
CA ALA A 133 -11.85 -1.42 -7.82
C ALA A 133 -12.43 -2.73 -7.23
N ARG A 134 -12.08 -3.07 -6.00
CA ARG A 134 -12.61 -4.25 -5.30
C ARG A 134 -14.14 -4.21 -5.21
N GLU A 135 -14.71 -3.04 -4.89
CA GLU A 135 -16.16 -2.87 -4.81
C GLU A 135 -16.84 -3.10 -6.17
N ARG A 136 -16.28 -2.55 -7.24
CA ARG A 136 -16.83 -2.77 -8.59
C ARG A 136 -16.71 -4.23 -9.02
N ILE A 137 -15.60 -4.89 -8.73
CA ILE A 137 -15.42 -6.32 -9.01
C ILE A 137 -16.44 -7.18 -8.28
N LYS A 138 -16.72 -6.90 -7.00
CA LYS A 138 -17.77 -7.58 -6.24
C LYS A 138 -19.15 -7.45 -6.88
N ASN A 139 -19.41 -6.31 -7.51
CA ASN A 139 -20.66 -6.02 -8.20
C ASN A 139 -20.66 -6.51 -9.67
N ASN A 140 -19.63 -7.22 -10.13
CA ASN A 140 -19.43 -7.62 -11.53
C ASN A 140 -19.40 -6.42 -12.50
N GLU A 141 -18.83 -5.30 -12.07
CA GLU A 141 -18.73 -4.09 -12.85
C GLU A 141 -17.30 -3.85 -13.31
N GLY A 142 -17.13 -3.40 -14.56
CA GLY A 142 -15.87 -2.89 -15.08
C GLY A 142 -15.56 -1.48 -14.61
N GLY A 143 -14.35 -0.98 -14.91
CA GLY A 143 -13.98 0.38 -14.55
C GLY A 143 -12.64 0.83 -15.12
N ILE A 144 -12.31 2.10 -14.87
CA ILE A 144 -11.04 2.72 -15.25
C ILE A 144 -10.43 3.32 -13.98
N ILE A 145 -9.19 2.91 -13.68
CA ILE A 145 -8.38 3.54 -12.62
C ILE A 145 -7.53 4.62 -13.27
N TRP A 146 -7.93 5.88 -13.06
CA TRP A 146 -7.20 7.02 -13.60
C TRP A 146 -6.20 7.56 -12.58
N ASN A 147 -4.93 7.30 -12.81
CA ASN A 147 -3.83 7.81 -12.00
C ASN A 147 -2.76 8.47 -12.88
N THR A 148 -2.10 9.50 -12.35
CA THR A 148 -1.00 10.20 -13.03
C THR A 148 0.18 9.25 -13.31
N GLN A 149 1.02 9.62 -14.27
CA GLN A 149 2.27 8.91 -14.52
C GLN A 149 3.16 8.95 -13.26
N GLY A 150 3.87 7.87 -12.97
CA GLY A 150 4.72 7.76 -11.78
C GLY A 150 3.96 7.59 -10.44
N SER A 151 2.63 7.41 -10.46
CA SER A 151 1.84 7.17 -9.25
C SER A 151 1.92 5.74 -8.70
N GLY A 152 2.63 4.84 -9.39
CA GLY A 152 2.77 3.43 -9.02
C GLY A 152 1.56 2.58 -9.42
N LYS A 153 1.06 2.74 -10.65
CA LYS A 153 -0.06 1.96 -11.20
C LYS A 153 0.20 0.46 -11.20
N SER A 154 1.44 0.05 -11.49
CA SER A 154 1.82 -1.37 -11.47
C SER A 154 1.60 -2.01 -10.09
N LEU A 155 1.90 -1.29 -9.01
CA LEU A 155 1.63 -1.76 -7.65
C LEU A 155 0.13 -1.91 -7.36
N ILE A 156 -0.71 -1.02 -7.92
CA ILE A 156 -2.17 -1.17 -7.80
C ILE A 156 -2.63 -2.48 -8.45
N MET A 157 -2.10 -2.82 -9.62
CA MET A 157 -2.41 -4.08 -10.30
C MET A 157 -2.00 -5.29 -9.44
N VAL A 158 -0.80 -5.29 -8.88
CA VAL A 158 -0.32 -6.37 -7.99
C VAL A 158 -1.23 -6.53 -6.79
N TRP A 159 -1.52 -5.47 -6.03
CA TRP A 159 -2.41 -5.55 -4.87
C TRP A 159 -3.83 -5.98 -5.23
N LEU A 160 -4.33 -5.55 -6.39
CA LEU A 160 -5.67 -5.92 -6.84
C LEU A 160 -5.73 -7.39 -7.26
N THR A 161 -4.72 -7.86 -8.01
CA THR A 161 -4.60 -9.26 -8.43
C THR A 161 -4.51 -10.17 -7.22
N LYS A 162 -3.63 -9.87 -6.26
CA LYS A 162 -3.50 -10.64 -5.03
C LYS A 162 -4.83 -10.74 -4.30
N TRP A 163 -5.51 -9.62 -4.11
CA TRP A 163 -6.81 -9.61 -3.47
C TRP A 163 -7.86 -10.44 -4.24
N ILE A 164 -7.89 -10.38 -5.57
CA ILE A 164 -8.81 -11.18 -6.39
C ILE A 164 -8.57 -12.68 -6.14
N ILE A 165 -7.31 -13.12 -6.24
CA ILE A 165 -6.94 -14.53 -6.05
C ILE A 165 -7.30 -15.01 -4.64
N GLU A 166 -7.05 -14.19 -3.62
CA GLU A 166 -7.33 -14.56 -2.22
C GLU A 166 -8.82 -14.55 -1.85
N ASN A 167 -9.65 -13.75 -2.53
CA ASN A 167 -11.04 -13.50 -2.09
C ASN A 167 -12.11 -13.94 -3.07
N ILE A 168 -11.77 -14.34 -4.29
CA ILE A 168 -12.73 -14.77 -5.30
C ILE A 168 -12.36 -16.19 -5.74
N SER A 169 -13.21 -17.15 -5.40
CA SER A 169 -13.02 -18.56 -5.78
C SER A 169 -12.96 -18.71 -7.30
N ASP A 170 -12.10 -19.60 -7.78
CA ASP A 170 -11.90 -19.93 -9.20
C ASP A 170 -11.60 -18.71 -10.09
N SER A 171 -11.02 -17.66 -9.49
CA SER A 171 -10.66 -16.45 -10.22
C SER A 171 -9.38 -16.68 -11.05
N ARG A 172 -9.36 -16.08 -12.25
CA ARG A 172 -8.17 -15.96 -13.08
C ARG A 172 -7.96 -14.49 -13.44
N VAL A 173 -6.74 -14.03 -13.31
CA VAL A 173 -6.39 -12.64 -13.64
C VAL A 173 -5.52 -12.64 -14.88
N VAL A 174 -5.93 -11.89 -15.89
CA VAL A 174 -5.14 -11.68 -17.11
C VAL A 174 -4.74 -10.22 -17.19
N ILE A 175 -3.44 -9.96 -17.27
CA ILE A 175 -2.89 -8.62 -17.44
C ILE A 175 -2.45 -8.46 -18.89
N ILE A 176 -2.94 -7.40 -19.54
CA ILE A 176 -2.61 -7.08 -20.92
C ILE A 176 -1.88 -5.74 -20.95
N THR A 177 -0.71 -5.71 -21.54
CA THR A 177 0.09 -4.50 -21.72
C THR A 177 0.36 -4.25 -23.19
N ASP A 178 0.70 -3.02 -23.54
CA ASP A 178 1.03 -2.60 -24.89
C ASP A 178 2.55 -2.46 -25.14
N ARG A 179 3.38 -2.71 -24.11
CA ARG A 179 4.84 -2.52 -24.13
C ARG A 179 5.57 -3.65 -23.43
N GLU A 180 6.58 -4.18 -24.09
CA GLU A 180 7.42 -5.26 -23.56
C GLU A 180 8.15 -4.85 -22.27
N GLU A 181 8.68 -3.60 -22.18
CA GLU A 181 9.34 -3.12 -20.97
C GLU A 181 8.38 -3.06 -19.77
N LEU A 182 7.10 -2.80 -20.00
CA LEU A 182 6.09 -2.80 -18.94
C LEU A 182 5.75 -4.24 -18.52
N ASP A 183 5.72 -5.17 -19.46
CA ASP A 183 5.55 -6.59 -19.17
C ASP A 183 6.66 -7.11 -18.25
N ASP A 184 7.92 -6.82 -18.60
CA ASP A 184 9.08 -7.24 -17.79
C ASP A 184 9.04 -6.65 -16.38
N GLN A 185 8.63 -5.38 -16.24
CA GLN A 185 8.47 -4.74 -14.94
C GLN A 185 7.34 -5.36 -14.12
N ILE A 186 6.23 -5.70 -14.74
CA ILE A 186 5.08 -6.31 -14.06
C ILE A 186 5.45 -7.74 -13.65
N GLU A 187 6.03 -8.53 -14.54
CA GLU A 187 6.47 -9.89 -14.22
C GLU A 187 7.44 -9.90 -13.04
N SER A 188 8.46 -9.01 -13.04
CA SER A 188 9.38 -8.87 -11.91
C SER A 188 8.68 -8.54 -10.60
N LEU A 189 7.71 -7.60 -10.63
CA LEU A 189 6.94 -7.22 -9.44
C LEU A 189 6.12 -8.40 -8.87
N PHE A 190 5.53 -9.23 -9.72
CA PHE A 190 4.78 -10.41 -9.27
C PHE A 190 5.69 -11.48 -8.70
N ILE A 191 6.85 -11.72 -9.31
CA ILE A 191 7.87 -12.64 -8.79
C ILE A 191 8.36 -12.17 -7.40
N ASP A 192 8.61 -10.88 -7.24
CA ASP A 192 9.08 -10.29 -5.98
C ASP A 192 8.06 -10.41 -4.83
N VAL A 193 6.78 -10.56 -5.14
CA VAL A 193 5.71 -10.77 -4.14
C VAL A 193 5.28 -12.24 -4.01
N ASP A 194 6.08 -13.17 -4.59
CA ASP A 194 5.85 -14.62 -4.55
C ASP A 194 4.55 -15.07 -5.24
N GLU A 195 4.09 -14.32 -6.24
CA GLU A 195 2.94 -14.68 -7.06
C GLU A 195 3.38 -15.33 -8.37
N LYS A 196 2.76 -16.44 -8.74
CA LYS A 196 3.06 -17.13 -9.99
C LYS A 196 2.50 -16.36 -11.17
N VAL A 197 3.35 -16.04 -12.14
CA VAL A 197 2.97 -15.42 -13.40
C VAL A 197 3.35 -16.31 -14.56
N THR A 198 2.41 -16.50 -15.49
CA THR A 198 2.68 -17.22 -16.74
C THR A 198 2.55 -16.27 -17.93
N ARG A 199 3.68 -15.95 -18.57
CA ARG A 199 3.70 -15.08 -19.75
C ARG A 199 3.31 -15.83 -21.01
N ALA A 200 2.26 -15.38 -21.68
CA ALA A 200 1.86 -15.93 -22.97
C ALA A 200 2.79 -15.43 -24.09
N LYS A 201 3.38 -16.36 -24.87
CA LYS A 201 4.32 -16.06 -25.96
C LYS A 201 3.64 -15.91 -27.34
N SER A 202 2.39 -16.33 -27.44
CA SER A 202 1.59 -16.24 -28.68
C SER A 202 0.11 -16.39 -28.36
N CYS A 203 -0.77 -16.03 -29.34
CA CYS A 203 -2.21 -16.26 -29.22
C CYS A 203 -2.58 -17.74 -29.03
N ALA A 204 -1.85 -18.66 -29.67
CA ALA A 204 -2.06 -20.10 -29.51
C ALA A 204 -1.68 -20.54 -28.10
N ASN A 205 -0.55 -20.07 -27.59
CA ASN A 205 -0.10 -20.35 -26.22
C ASN A 205 -1.04 -19.76 -25.17
N LEU A 206 -1.55 -18.53 -25.37
CA LEU A 206 -2.55 -17.95 -24.47
C LEU A 206 -3.82 -18.81 -24.39
N ARG A 207 -4.32 -19.31 -25.55
CA ARG A 207 -5.49 -20.22 -25.57
C ARG A 207 -5.21 -21.52 -24.82
N GLU A 208 -4.01 -22.06 -24.96
CA GLU A 208 -3.59 -23.27 -24.26
C GLU A 208 -3.57 -23.03 -22.74
N ILE A 209 -2.97 -21.93 -22.29
CA ILE A 209 -2.90 -21.54 -20.87
C ILE A 209 -4.32 -21.36 -20.29
N LEU A 210 -5.19 -20.64 -21.01
CA LEU A 210 -6.56 -20.38 -20.54
C LEU A 210 -7.45 -21.64 -20.52
N ASN A 211 -7.16 -22.64 -21.36
CA ASN A 211 -7.91 -23.90 -21.43
C ASN A 211 -7.38 -24.98 -20.47
N LYS A 212 -6.21 -24.81 -19.89
CA LYS A 212 -5.73 -25.70 -18.82
C LYS A 212 -6.55 -25.46 -17.55
N ASN A 213 -7.18 -26.52 -17.06
CA ASN A 213 -7.92 -26.52 -15.79
C ASN A 213 -6.99 -26.62 -14.57
N GLU A 214 -5.73 -26.25 -14.70
CA GLU A 214 -4.76 -26.25 -13.61
C GLU A 214 -4.62 -24.84 -13.06
N ASP A 215 -4.54 -24.75 -11.72
CA ASP A 215 -4.26 -23.55 -10.96
C ASP A 215 -3.08 -22.78 -11.56
N ALA A 216 -3.38 -21.66 -12.23
CA ALA A 216 -2.39 -20.79 -12.84
C ALA A 216 -2.27 -19.50 -12.00
#